data_5319c3c969aa0e0e16f824567583a4fa
#
_entry.id   5319c3c969aa0e0e16f824567583a4fa
#
_cell.length_a   1.000
_cell.length_b   1.000
_cell.length_c   1.000
_cell.angle_alpha   90.00
_cell.angle_beta   90.00
_cell.angle_gamma   90.00
#
_symmetry.space_group_name_H-M   'P 1'
#
loop_
_entity.id
_entity.type
_entity.pdbx_description
1 polymer ?
#
loop_
_entity_poly.entity_id
_entity_poly.type
_entity_poly.pdbx_seq_one_letter_code
_entity_poly.pdbx_strand_id
1 'polypeptide(L)'
;GDLDGKAVINGGPMMGRLVDLENDSVTKTTKGLLIFPETHSIIQRKRMPISMTLKRASAACCNCTMCSDMCPRNLLGYNINVHKTVRAASHSEVTDSESFLQSALCCGCGVCTVIGCQQMLDPQKISMDVKGALGRKGLRRQNNQAPQQVRPERASRLVSSSVLIDRLGIRKYVKAHVERKYIDFAPNEVYIEL
;
A
#
# COMPACT_ATOMS: atom_id res chain seq x y z
N GLY A 1 -11.87 28.15 -7.41
CA GLY A 1 -11.82 28.28 -5.95
C GLY A 1 -10.36 28.45 -5.52
N ASP A 2 -10.17 29.14 -4.44
CA ASP A 2 -8.86 29.42 -3.90
C ASP A 2 -8.20 28.14 -3.36
N LEU A 3 -6.95 27.86 -3.77
CA LEU A 3 -6.15 26.72 -3.35
C LEU A 3 -5.02 27.14 -2.37
N ASP A 4 -4.99 28.38 -1.91
CA ASP A 4 -4.00 28.84 -0.93
C ASP A 4 -4.06 28.01 0.34
N GLY A 5 -2.88 27.55 0.81
CA GLY A 5 -2.76 26.68 1.96
C GLY A 5 -3.32 25.27 1.79
N LYS A 6 -3.60 24.85 0.55
CA LYS A 6 -4.14 23.52 0.22
C LYS A 6 -3.21 22.76 -0.68
N ALA A 7 -3.24 21.45 -0.55
CA ALA A 7 -2.51 20.52 -1.40
C ALA A 7 -3.49 19.56 -2.08
N VAL A 8 -3.18 19.17 -3.30
CA VAL A 8 -4.03 18.30 -4.13
C VAL A 8 -3.36 16.94 -4.30
N ILE A 9 -4.14 15.89 -4.12
CA ILE A 9 -3.72 14.50 -4.41
C ILE A 9 -4.48 14.02 -5.63
N ASN A 10 -3.77 13.56 -6.64
CA ASN A 10 -4.35 12.83 -7.77
C ASN A 10 -4.50 11.34 -7.39
N GLY A 11 -5.74 10.90 -7.28
CA GLY A 11 -6.11 9.56 -6.84
C GLY A 11 -6.51 9.49 -5.36
N GLY A 12 -6.40 8.31 -4.76
CA GLY A 12 -6.78 8.08 -3.37
C GLY A 12 -5.73 8.55 -2.35
N PRO A 13 -6.11 8.70 -1.07
CA PRO A 13 -5.22 9.21 -0.03
C PRO A 13 -4.02 8.28 0.22
N MET A 14 -4.19 6.98 0.04
CA MET A 14 -3.12 5.98 0.25
C MET A 14 -2.17 5.93 -0.94
N MET A 15 -2.67 5.71 -2.15
CA MET A 15 -1.88 5.45 -3.36
C MET A 15 -1.61 6.69 -4.20
N GLY A 16 -2.47 7.72 -4.11
CA GLY A 16 -2.38 8.92 -4.93
C GLY A 16 -1.09 9.70 -4.69
N ARG A 17 -0.66 10.44 -5.71
CA ARG A 17 0.50 11.33 -5.65
C ARG A 17 0.08 12.76 -5.42
N LEU A 18 0.94 13.56 -4.81
CA LEU A 18 0.77 15.01 -4.76
C LEU A 18 0.83 15.58 -6.17
N VAL A 19 -0.04 16.52 -6.44
CA VAL A 19 -0.11 17.25 -7.71
C VAL A 19 0.80 18.47 -7.61
N ASP A 20 1.61 18.69 -8.64
CA ASP A 20 2.26 19.96 -8.91
C ASP A 20 1.29 20.80 -9.72
N LEU A 21 0.73 21.84 -9.09
CA LEU A 21 -0.33 22.66 -9.71
C LEU A 21 0.14 23.45 -10.92
N GLU A 22 1.45 23.69 -11.06
CA GLU A 22 2.02 24.42 -12.17
C GLU A 22 2.36 23.52 -13.36
N ASN A 23 2.82 22.30 -13.10
CA ASN A 23 3.40 21.43 -14.12
C ASN A 23 2.56 20.19 -14.45
N ASP A 24 1.66 19.76 -13.54
CA ASP A 24 0.83 18.59 -13.78
C ASP A 24 -0.41 18.92 -14.61
N SER A 25 -0.77 17.99 -15.51
CA SER A 25 -1.98 18.07 -16.34
C SER A 25 -2.98 17.00 -15.97
N VAL A 26 -4.25 17.29 -16.13
CA VAL A 26 -5.34 16.30 -16.05
C VAL A 26 -5.27 15.42 -17.29
N THR A 27 -5.19 14.12 -17.08
CA THR A 27 -5.13 13.12 -18.15
C THR A 27 -6.35 12.19 -18.09
N LYS A 28 -6.58 11.38 -19.12
CA LYS A 28 -7.66 10.38 -19.13
C LYS A 28 -7.52 9.31 -18.01
N THR A 29 -6.37 9.19 -17.39
CA THR A 29 -6.16 8.31 -16.23
C THR A 29 -6.42 8.98 -14.89
N THR A 30 -6.65 10.29 -14.86
CA THR A 30 -7.04 11.04 -13.65
C THR A 30 -8.48 10.70 -13.29
N LYS A 31 -8.67 9.95 -12.19
CA LYS A 31 -9.99 9.49 -11.75
C LYS A 31 -10.61 10.36 -10.65
N GLY A 32 -9.80 11.11 -9.96
CA GLY A 32 -10.27 12.00 -8.89
C GLY A 32 -9.14 12.81 -8.30
N LEU A 33 -9.50 13.98 -7.79
CA LEU A 33 -8.62 14.90 -7.10
C LEU A 33 -9.15 15.09 -5.68
N LEU A 34 -8.27 14.96 -4.70
CA LEU A 34 -8.57 15.20 -3.29
C LEU A 34 -7.83 16.44 -2.83
N ILE A 35 -8.54 17.35 -2.19
CA ILE A 35 -8.00 18.60 -1.69
C ILE A 35 -7.95 18.52 -0.17
N PHE A 36 -6.76 18.75 0.40
CA PHE A 36 -6.53 18.78 1.83
C PHE A 36 -5.80 20.05 2.24
N PRO A 37 -5.95 20.53 3.48
CA PRO A 37 -5.06 21.52 4.05
C PRO A 37 -3.59 21.04 3.99
N GLU A 38 -2.65 21.92 3.73
CA GLU A 38 -1.22 21.58 3.70
C GLU A 38 -0.72 21.00 5.04
N THR A 39 -1.34 21.40 6.14
CA THR A 39 -1.05 20.91 7.49
C THR A 39 -1.54 19.50 7.74
N HIS A 40 -2.35 18.93 6.85
CA HIS A 40 -2.93 17.60 7.05
C HIS A 40 -1.84 16.52 7.08
N SER A 41 -1.94 15.57 8.01
CA SER A 41 -0.93 14.52 8.25
C SER A 41 -0.59 13.69 7.01
N ILE A 42 -1.56 13.42 6.14
CA ILE A 42 -1.35 12.72 4.86
C ILE A 42 -0.43 13.52 3.94
N ILE A 43 -0.65 14.84 3.85
CA ILE A 43 0.17 15.74 3.00
C ILE A 43 1.58 15.82 3.55
N GLN A 44 1.74 16.03 4.86
CA GLN A 44 3.05 16.08 5.52
C GLN A 44 3.84 14.77 5.29
N ARG A 45 3.18 13.62 5.39
CA ARG A 45 3.80 12.32 5.12
C ARG A 45 4.23 12.19 3.66
N LYS A 46 3.39 12.58 2.72
CA LYS A 46 3.72 12.51 1.28
C LYS A 46 4.87 13.46 0.90
N ARG A 47 4.95 14.64 1.51
CA ARG A 47 6.05 15.61 1.31
C ARG A 47 7.38 15.20 1.95
N MET A 48 7.34 14.35 2.99
CA MET A 48 8.54 13.97 3.72
C MET A 48 9.60 13.37 2.77
N PRO A 49 10.84 13.85 2.75
CA PRO A 49 11.90 13.28 1.90
C PRO A 49 12.25 11.84 2.35
N ILE A 50 12.72 11.04 1.39
CA ILE A 50 13.06 9.62 1.67
C ILE A 50 14.16 9.50 2.73
N SER A 51 15.14 10.39 2.74
CA SER A 51 16.22 10.42 3.73
C SER A 51 15.67 10.55 5.16
N MET A 52 14.68 11.42 5.37
CA MET A 52 14.02 11.58 6.66
C MET A 52 13.16 10.35 7.01
N THR A 53 12.49 9.77 6.01
CA THR A 53 11.71 8.55 6.19
C THR A 53 12.59 7.39 6.65
N LEU A 54 13.77 7.23 6.07
CA LEU A 54 14.75 6.20 6.45
C LEU A 54 15.33 6.45 7.86
N LYS A 55 15.68 7.69 8.20
CA LYS A 55 16.15 8.05 9.55
C LYS A 55 15.09 7.74 10.61
N ARG A 56 13.82 8.06 10.35
CA ARG A 56 12.72 7.71 11.26
C ARG A 56 12.54 6.19 11.37
N ALA A 57 12.65 5.47 10.25
CA ALA A 57 12.55 4.02 10.28
C ALA A 57 13.70 3.37 11.07
N SER A 58 14.92 3.86 10.91
CA SER A 58 16.07 3.40 11.69
C SER A 58 15.89 3.61 13.20
N ALA A 59 15.33 4.77 13.60
CA ALA A 59 15.19 5.13 15.00
C ALA A 59 13.98 4.47 15.69
N ALA A 60 12.87 4.27 14.98
CA ALA A 60 11.58 3.94 15.61
C ALA A 60 10.97 2.59 15.15
N CYS A 61 11.59 1.86 14.21
CA CYS A 61 11.06 0.57 13.79
C CYS A 61 11.31 -0.50 14.86
N CYS A 62 10.25 -0.94 15.52
CA CYS A 62 10.30 -2.00 16.54
C CYS A 62 10.28 -3.43 15.97
N ASN A 63 10.36 -3.59 14.66
CA ASN A 63 10.37 -4.88 13.96
C ASN A 63 9.16 -5.81 14.27
N CYS A 64 7.99 -5.23 14.49
CA CYS A 64 6.77 -5.95 14.86
C CYS A 64 6.15 -6.80 13.73
N THR A 65 6.71 -6.82 12.54
CA THR A 65 6.28 -7.53 11.31
C THR A 65 4.92 -7.14 10.73
N MET A 66 4.09 -6.39 11.43
CA MET A 66 2.71 -6.03 11.03
C MET A 66 2.59 -5.49 9.61
N CYS A 67 3.58 -4.72 9.12
CA CYS A 67 3.58 -4.22 7.75
C CYS A 67 3.69 -5.33 6.70
N SER A 68 4.33 -6.47 7.02
CA SER A 68 4.35 -7.67 6.17
C SER A 68 3.08 -8.48 6.32
N ASP A 69 2.61 -8.66 7.56
CA ASP A 69 1.44 -9.48 7.86
C ASP A 69 0.15 -8.89 7.28
N MET A 70 0.08 -7.56 7.15
CA MET A 70 -1.04 -6.86 6.52
C MET A 70 -0.86 -6.69 5.01
N CYS A 71 0.27 -7.10 4.44
CA CYS A 71 0.54 -6.91 3.02
C CYS A 71 -0.33 -7.84 2.16
N PRO A 72 -1.18 -7.30 1.26
CA PRO A 72 -2.05 -8.13 0.41
C PRO A 72 -1.25 -9.11 -0.47
N ARG A 73 -0.08 -8.69 -0.97
CA ARG A 73 0.80 -9.57 -1.73
C ARG A 73 1.36 -10.71 -0.90
N ASN A 74 1.79 -10.42 0.34
CA ASN A 74 2.26 -11.46 1.26
C ASN A 74 1.13 -12.46 1.57
N LEU A 75 -0.09 -11.98 1.85
CA LEU A 75 -1.26 -12.82 2.11
C LEU A 75 -1.66 -13.71 0.92
N LEU A 76 -1.42 -13.25 -0.31
CA LEU A 76 -1.62 -14.03 -1.52
C LEU A 76 -0.48 -15.04 -1.79
N GLY A 77 0.48 -15.16 -0.89
CA GLY A 77 1.56 -16.14 -0.99
C GLY A 77 2.83 -15.62 -1.68
N TYR A 78 2.85 -14.38 -2.18
CA TYR A 78 4.07 -13.83 -2.75
C TYR A 78 5.15 -13.70 -1.68
N ASN A 79 6.39 -14.02 -2.05
CA ASN A 79 7.53 -13.86 -1.16
C ASN A 79 7.94 -12.38 -1.09
N ILE A 80 7.18 -11.60 -0.32
CA ILE A 80 7.45 -10.20 -0.01
C ILE A 80 7.38 -9.98 1.50
N ASN A 81 8.49 -9.54 2.08
CA ASN A 81 8.64 -9.26 3.50
C ASN A 81 8.93 -7.77 3.71
N VAL A 82 7.88 -6.97 3.81
CA VAL A 82 7.98 -5.51 3.89
C VAL A 82 8.85 -5.06 5.06
N HIS A 83 8.71 -5.68 6.25
CA HIS A 83 9.51 -5.34 7.43
C HIS A 83 11.02 -5.53 7.20
N LYS A 84 11.41 -6.61 6.49
CA LYS A 84 12.81 -6.86 6.14
C LYS A 84 13.34 -5.80 5.17
N THR A 85 12.56 -5.45 4.13
CA THR A 85 12.91 -4.36 3.22
C THR A 85 13.11 -3.04 3.97
N VAL A 86 12.21 -2.70 4.90
CA VAL A 86 12.30 -1.47 5.70
C VAL A 86 13.58 -1.48 6.54
N ARG A 87 13.88 -2.57 7.22
CA ARG A 87 15.10 -2.69 8.04
C ARG A 87 16.37 -2.60 7.20
N ALA A 88 16.45 -3.39 6.14
CA ALA A 88 17.62 -3.39 5.26
C ALA A 88 17.87 -1.99 4.63
N ALA A 89 16.80 -1.27 4.25
CA ALA A 89 16.93 0.06 3.67
C ALA A 89 17.27 1.15 4.71
N SER A 90 16.87 0.99 5.96
CA SER A 90 17.10 1.99 7.02
C SER A 90 18.43 1.81 7.76
N HIS A 91 19.11 0.68 7.58
CA HIS A 91 20.45 0.42 8.11
C HIS A 91 21.44 0.37 6.96
N SER A 92 22.61 0.96 7.13
CA SER A 92 23.65 1.08 6.09
C SER A 92 24.23 -0.26 5.64
N GLU A 93 24.02 -1.32 6.38
CA GLU A 93 24.51 -2.65 6.08
C GLU A 93 23.46 -3.45 5.30
N VAL A 94 23.78 -3.72 4.04
CA VAL A 94 22.94 -4.57 3.17
C VAL A 94 23.31 -6.02 3.43
N THR A 95 22.81 -6.61 4.50
CA THR A 95 22.97 -8.03 4.81
C THR A 95 21.97 -8.93 4.10
N ASP A 96 20.86 -8.37 3.61
CA ASP A 96 19.76 -9.11 2.99
C ASP A 96 19.37 -8.51 1.62
N SER A 97 20.16 -8.85 0.60
CA SER A 97 19.88 -8.44 -0.78
C SER A 97 18.56 -9.00 -1.33
N GLU A 98 18.15 -10.18 -0.87
CA GLU A 98 16.89 -10.81 -1.29
C GLU A 98 15.68 -9.96 -0.90
N SER A 99 15.68 -9.36 0.29
CA SER A 99 14.60 -8.46 0.73
C SER A 99 14.45 -7.23 -0.15
N PHE A 100 15.54 -6.71 -0.72
CA PHE A 100 15.44 -5.65 -1.72
C PHE A 100 14.79 -6.14 -3.01
N LEU A 101 15.22 -7.30 -3.54
CA LEU A 101 14.63 -7.87 -4.74
C LEU A 101 13.13 -8.17 -4.57
N GLN A 102 12.72 -8.61 -3.38
CA GLN A 102 11.31 -8.83 -3.05
C GLN A 102 10.46 -7.56 -3.15
N SER A 103 11.04 -6.38 -2.92
CA SER A 103 10.32 -5.11 -3.05
C SER A 103 9.80 -4.85 -4.47
N ALA A 104 10.37 -5.50 -5.50
CA ALA A 104 9.86 -5.45 -6.86
C ALA A 104 8.41 -5.95 -6.97
N LEU A 105 7.98 -6.82 -6.06
CA LEU A 105 6.60 -7.32 -5.96
C LEU A 105 5.62 -6.33 -5.32
N CYS A 106 6.10 -5.21 -4.77
CA CYS A 106 5.24 -4.22 -4.14
C CYS A 106 4.28 -3.60 -5.18
N CYS A 107 2.98 -3.58 -4.87
CA CYS A 107 1.95 -2.92 -5.69
C CYS A 107 1.66 -1.47 -5.26
N GLY A 108 2.33 -0.96 -4.23
CA GLY A 108 2.17 0.41 -3.77
C GLY A 108 0.80 0.71 -3.13
N CYS A 109 0.07 -0.28 -2.64
CA CYS A 109 -1.29 -0.11 -2.11
C CYS A 109 -1.38 0.73 -0.83
N GLY A 110 -0.30 0.88 -0.06
CA GLY A 110 -0.25 1.70 1.16
C GLY A 110 -0.79 1.06 2.42
N VAL A 111 -1.32 -0.17 2.37
CA VAL A 111 -1.87 -0.86 3.55
C VAL A 111 -0.83 -0.99 4.68
N CYS A 112 0.42 -1.32 4.32
CA CYS A 112 1.52 -1.43 5.28
C CYS A 112 1.84 -0.12 6.02
N THR A 113 1.58 1.04 5.39
CA THR A 113 1.79 2.37 5.99
C THR A 113 0.61 2.82 6.83
N VAL A 114 -0.62 2.67 6.30
CA VAL A 114 -1.82 3.28 6.93
C VAL A 114 -2.37 2.38 8.02
N ILE A 115 -2.33 1.06 7.83
CA ILE A 115 -2.93 0.08 8.74
C ILE A 115 -1.85 -0.73 9.46
N GLY A 116 -0.81 -1.15 8.73
CA GLY A 116 0.17 -2.10 9.27
C GLY A 116 1.20 -1.47 10.20
N CYS A 117 1.56 -0.19 10.04
CA CYS A 117 2.61 0.42 10.84
C CYS A 117 2.06 1.22 12.03
N GLN A 118 2.10 0.63 13.21
CA GLN A 118 1.68 1.28 14.46
C GLN A 118 2.60 2.43 14.89
N GLN A 119 3.86 2.43 14.43
CA GLN A 119 4.83 3.51 14.68
C GLN A 119 4.67 4.69 13.70
N MET A 120 3.63 4.68 12.87
CA MET A 120 3.37 5.74 11.88
C MET A 120 4.54 6.03 10.93
N LEU A 121 5.36 5.02 10.66
CA LEU A 121 6.40 5.06 9.64
C LEU A 121 5.77 4.93 8.25
N ASP A 122 6.60 5.02 7.20
CA ASP A 122 6.13 4.87 5.82
C ASP A 122 6.81 3.70 5.09
N PRO A 123 6.46 2.44 5.43
CA PRO A 123 6.97 1.26 4.74
C PRO A 123 6.68 1.24 3.24
N GLN A 124 5.53 1.79 2.80
CA GLN A 124 5.17 1.90 1.39
C GLN A 124 6.20 2.73 0.64
N LYS A 125 6.51 3.92 1.14
CA LYS A 125 7.45 4.85 0.50
C LYS A 125 8.84 4.25 0.38
N ILE A 126 9.34 3.60 1.44
CA ILE A 126 10.62 2.89 1.43
C ILE A 126 10.60 1.77 0.39
N SER A 127 9.59 0.91 0.39
CA SER A 127 9.49 -0.21 -0.58
C SER A 127 9.39 0.27 -2.01
N MET A 128 8.68 1.38 -2.26
CA MET A 128 8.54 1.96 -3.61
C MET A 128 9.83 2.63 -4.07
N ASP A 129 10.58 3.27 -3.17
CA ASP A 129 11.89 3.85 -3.49
C ASP A 129 12.89 2.76 -3.87
N VAL A 130 12.99 1.69 -3.07
CA VAL A 130 13.81 0.51 -3.37
C VAL A 130 13.41 -0.10 -4.71
N LYS A 131 12.10 -0.30 -4.95
CA LYS A 131 11.59 -0.80 -6.23
C LYS A 131 12.00 0.10 -7.41
N GLY A 132 11.93 1.41 -7.24
CA GLY A 132 12.36 2.38 -8.25
C GLY A 132 13.87 2.29 -8.51
N ALA A 133 14.68 2.14 -7.47
CA ALA A 133 16.13 1.95 -7.58
C ALA A 133 16.49 0.65 -8.33
N LEU A 134 15.80 -0.45 -8.03
CA LEU A 134 15.96 -1.72 -8.77
C LEU A 134 15.60 -1.55 -10.24
N GLY A 135 14.50 -0.85 -10.54
CA GLY A 135 14.07 -0.58 -11.91
C GLY A 135 15.11 0.22 -12.70
N ARG A 136 15.71 1.25 -12.10
CA ARG A 136 16.80 2.05 -12.72
C ARG A 136 18.05 1.21 -13.01
N LYS A 137 18.33 0.18 -12.20
CA LYS A 137 19.44 -0.75 -12.38
C LYS A 137 19.11 -1.93 -13.33
N GLY A 138 17.90 -1.97 -13.89
CA GLY A 138 17.46 -3.08 -14.73
C GLY A 138 17.20 -4.39 -13.98
N LEU A 139 17.27 -4.37 -12.66
CA LEU A 139 17.04 -5.54 -11.81
C LEU A 139 15.53 -5.79 -11.66
N ARG A 140 14.98 -6.58 -12.57
CA ARG A 140 13.59 -7.04 -12.49
C ARG A 140 13.58 -8.47 -11.99
N ARG A 141 12.72 -8.76 -11.02
CA ARG A 141 12.51 -10.15 -10.61
C ARG A 141 11.90 -10.92 -11.80
N GLN A 142 12.54 -12.03 -12.16
CA GLN A 142 11.97 -12.92 -13.18
C GLN A 142 10.72 -13.61 -12.62
N ASN A 143 9.68 -13.66 -13.43
CA ASN A 143 8.35 -14.17 -13.05
C ASN A 143 8.27 -15.71 -13.08
N ASN A 144 9.39 -16.42 -12.88
CA ASN A 144 9.47 -17.89 -12.88
C ASN A 144 9.05 -18.48 -11.53
N GLN A 145 7.98 -17.98 -10.94
CA GLN A 145 7.52 -18.52 -9.66
C GLN A 145 6.47 -19.61 -9.90
N ALA A 146 6.66 -20.72 -9.18
CA ALA A 146 5.63 -21.72 -8.99
C ALA A 146 4.32 -21.07 -8.51
N PRO A 147 3.15 -21.68 -8.77
CA PRO A 147 1.88 -21.18 -8.29
C PRO A 147 1.98 -20.80 -6.80
N GLN A 148 1.57 -19.58 -6.49
CA GLN A 148 1.65 -19.09 -5.12
C GLN A 148 0.52 -19.70 -4.29
N GLN A 149 0.85 -20.26 -3.15
CA GLN A 149 -0.15 -20.78 -2.23
C GLN A 149 -0.61 -19.66 -1.30
N VAL A 150 -1.90 -19.39 -1.31
CA VAL A 150 -2.52 -18.36 -0.45
C VAL A 150 -2.29 -18.71 1.02
N ARG A 151 -1.88 -17.73 1.82
CA ARG A 151 -1.64 -17.93 3.24
C ARG A 151 -2.95 -18.06 4.01
N PRO A 152 -3.03 -19.01 4.98
CA PRO A 152 -4.28 -19.25 5.74
C PRO A 152 -4.73 -18.01 6.53
N GLU A 153 -3.79 -17.17 6.99
CA GLU A 153 -4.10 -15.95 7.73
C GLU A 153 -4.91 -14.93 6.92
N ARG A 154 -4.94 -15.08 5.60
CA ARG A 154 -5.77 -14.24 4.73
C ARG A 154 -7.25 -14.36 5.09
N ALA A 155 -7.72 -15.56 5.38
CA ALA A 155 -9.14 -15.80 5.69
C ALA A 155 -9.61 -15.01 6.93
N SER A 156 -8.80 -14.97 7.99
CA SER A 156 -9.12 -14.23 9.21
C SER A 156 -9.11 -12.71 9.04
N ARG A 157 -8.54 -12.21 7.95
CA ARG A 157 -8.43 -10.76 7.64
C ARG A 157 -9.41 -10.29 6.58
N LEU A 158 -10.21 -11.19 6.03
CA LEU A 158 -11.28 -10.83 5.13
C LEU A 158 -12.52 -10.43 5.94
N VAL A 159 -13.00 -9.23 5.64
CA VAL A 159 -14.30 -8.77 6.15
C VAL A 159 -15.28 -8.80 4.99
N SER A 160 -16.41 -9.50 5.15
CA SER A 160 -17.41 -9.57 4.10
C SER A 160 -17.94 -8.16 3.76
N SER A 161 -18.21 -7.93 2.48
CA SER A 161 -18.73 -6.63 2.04
C SER A 161 -20.04 -6.27 2.70
N SER A 162 -20.90 -7.26 3.01
CA SER A 162 -22.17 -7.05 3.73
C SER A 162 -21.92 -6.46 5.13
N VAL A 163 -20.97 -7.02 5.89
CA VAL A 163 -20.62 -6.51 7.22
C VAL A 163 -20.07 -5.07 7.13
N LEU A 164 -19.25 -4.77 6.12
CA LEU A 164 -18.74 -3.41 5.93
C LEU A 164 -19.85 -2.42 5.57
N ILE A 165 -20.77 -2.80 4.66
CA ILE A 165 -21.91 -2.01 4.25
C ILE A 165 -22.78 -1.66 5.45
N ASP A 166 -23.04 -2.65 6.33
CA ASP A 166 -23.84 -2.45 7.54
C ASP A 166 -23.16 -1.55 8.55
N ARG A 167 -21.86 -1.77 8.81
CA ARG A 167 -21.06 -0.92 9.72
C ARG A 167 -20.98 0.52 9.26
N LEU A 168 -20.94 0.77 7.94
CA LEU A 168 -20.90 2.10 7.35
C LEU A 168 -22.30 2.74 7.20
N GLY A 169 -23.38 2.01 7.47
CA GLY A 169 -24.76 2.50 7.32
C GLY A 169 -25.14 2.84 5.88
N ILE A 170 -24.43 2.26 4.89
CA ILE A 170 -24.64 2.58 3.47
C ILE A 170 -25.51 1.56 2.73
N ARG A 171 -26.14 0.62 3.42
CA ARG A 171 -27.00 -0.41 2.82
C ARG A 171 -28.10 0.18 1.92
N LYS A 172 -28.63 1.33 2.27
CA LYS A 172 -29.64 2.03 1.48
C LYS A 172 -29.19 2.45 0.07
N TYR A 173 -27.89 2.53 -0.18
CA TYR A 173 -27.32 2.87 -1.47
C TYR A 173 -26.93 1.65 -2.31
N VAL A 174 -26.98 0.45 -1.73
CA VAL A 174 -26.59 -0.79 -2.40
C VAL A 174 -27.75 -1.28 -3.25
N LYS A 175 -27.51 -1.40 -4.56
CA LYS A 175 -28.51 -1.95 -5.49
C LYS A 175 -28.60 -3.48 -5.33
N ALA A 176 -29.81 -4.04 -5.35
CA ALA A 176 -30.06 -5.45 -5.12
C ALA A 176 -29.25 -6.41 -6.01
N HIS A 177 -28.96 -6.01 -7.28
CA HIS A 177 -28.14 -6.83 -8.17
C HIS A 177 -26.65 -6.83 -7.82
N VAL A 178 -26.17 -5.81 -7.10
CA VAL A 178 -24.80 -5.73 -6.60
C VAL A 178 -24.65 -6.60 -5.36
N GLU A 179 -25.67 -6.68 -4.52
CA GLU A 179 -25.70 -7.58 -3.37
C GLU A 179 -25.44 -9.03 -3.75
N ARG A 180 -26.11 -9.54 -4.79
CA ARG A 180 -25.96 -10.93 -5.24
C ARG A 180 -24.51 -11.27 -5.68
N LYS A 181 -23.78 -10.31 -6.19
CA LYS A 181 -22.41 -10.53 -6.69
C LYS A 181 -21.36 -10.58 -5.58
N TYR A 182 -21.65 -10.01 -4.40
CA TYR A 182 -20.66 -9.85 -3.31
C TYR A 182 -21.01 -10.61 -2.03
N ILE A 183 -22.23 -11.17 -1.93
CA ILE A 183 -22.70 -11.87 -0.71
C ILE A 183 -22.31 -13.35 -0.69
N ASP A 184 -22.10 -13.96 -1.86
CA ASP A 184 -21.88 -15.42 -1.99
C ASP A 184 -20.41 -15.85 -1.76
N PHE A 185 -19.55 -14.98 -1.28
CA PHE A 185 -18.23 -15.39 -0.83
C PHE A 185 -18.31 -15.96 0.60
N ALA A 186 -18.62 -17.23 0.72
CA ALA A 186 -18.32 -17.96 1.95
C ALA A 186 -16.83 -17.82 2.26
N PRO A 187 -16.43 -17.56 3.52
CA PRO A 187 -15.03 -17.33 3.88
C PRO A 187 -14.08 -18.48 3.51
N ASN A 188 -14.60 -19.64 3.16
CA ASN A 188 -13.85 -20.85 2.85
C ASN A 188 -13.84 -21.23 1.35
N GLU A 189 -14.55 -20.50 0.50
CA GLU A 189 -14.56 -20.77 -0.94
C GLU A 189 -13.70 -19.73 -1.66
N VAL A 190 -12.45 -20.10 -1.89
CA VAL A 190 -11.55 -19.35 -2.78
C VAL A 190 -11.82 -19.85 -4.20
N TYR A 191 -12.75 -19.23 -4.89
CA TYR A 191 -12.85 -19.42 -6.33
C TYR A 191 -11.77 -18.58 -7.01
N ILE A 192 -10.76 -19.25 -7.49
CA ILE A 192 -9.90 -18.77 -8.56
C ILE A 192 -10.39 -19.48 -9.82
N GLU A 193 -11.40 -18.94 -10.46
CA GLU A 193 -11.59 -19.15 -11.89
C GLU A 193 -10.85 -18.02 -12.60
N LEU A 194 -9.77 -18.40 -13.24
CA LEU A 194 -9.07 -17.61 -14.25
C LEU A 194 -9.65 -17.90 -15.61
#